data_8095c901b63015e84ddd52e9a6fb528a
#
_entry.id   8095c901b63015e84ddd52e9a6fb528a
#
_cell.length_a   1.000
_cell.length_b   1.000
_cell.length_c   1.000
_cell.angle_alpha   90.00
_cell.angle_beta   90.00
_cell.angle_gamma   90.00
#
_symmetry.space_group_name_H-M   'P 1'
#
loop_
_entity.id
_entity.type
_entity.pdbx_description
1 polymer ?
#
loop_
_entity_poly.entity_id
_entity_poly.type
_entity_poly.pdbx_seq_one_letter_code
_entity_poly.pdbx_strand_id
1 'polypeptide(L)'
;MLRDDLKELAERYVRVEGEIKLLQEDKKQLLAEFKDKLDVKAFLAALRIARIKSKLNDTSEAELESILGELEGMLSIEHIE
;
A
#
# COMPACT_ATOMS: atom_id res chain seq x y z
N MET A 1 -6.86 -20.01 -31.33
CA MET A 1 -5.52 -20.57 -31.42
C MET A 1 -4.59 -19.88 -30.43
N LEU A 2 -3.55 -20.59 -30.00
CA LEU A 2 -2.65 -20.09 -28.96
C LEU A 2 -2.01 -18.73 -29.27
N ARG A 3 -1.60 -18.53 -30.53
CA ARG A 3 -0.97 -17.26 -30.93
C ARG A 3 -1.94 -16.09 -30.89
N ASP A 4 -3.19 -16.32 -31.26
CA ASP A 4 -4.20 -15.27 -31.24
C ASP A 4 -4.57 -14.90 -29.81
N ASP A 5 -4.64 -15.90 -28.95
CA ASP A 5 -4.91 -15.69 -27.54
C ASP A 5 -3.76 -14.95 -26.87
N LEU A 6 -2.53 -15.29 -27.21
CA LEU A 6 -1.35 -14.63 -26.68
C LEU A 6 -1.30 -13.15 -27.11
N LYS A 7 -1.59 -12.90 -28.38
CA LYS A 7 -1.59 -11.53 -28.91
C LYS A 7 -2.67 -10.69 -28.21
N GLU A 8 -3.87 -11.24 -28.08
CA GLU A 8 -4.96 -10.55 -27.42
C GLU A 8 -4.62 -10.26 -25.95
N LEU A 9 -4.11 -11.25 -25.25
CA LEU A 9 -3.69 -11.07 -23.86
C LEU A 9 -2.63 -9.99 -23.73
N ALA A 10 -1.60 -10.03 -24.59
CA ALA A 10 -0.51 -9.06 -24.54
C ALA A 10 -1.01 -7.63 -24.79
N GLU A 11 -1.87 -7.44 -25.78
CA GLU A 11 -2.42 -6.13 -26.09
C GLU A 11 -3.25 -5.57 -24.94
N ARG A 12 -4.10 -6.41 -24.36
CA ARG A 12 -4.96 -6.03 -23.24
C ARG A 12 -4.15 -5.76 -21.97
N TYR A 13 -3.18 -6.60 -21.72
CA TYR A 13 -2.33 -6.47 -20.53
C TYR A 13 -1.52 -5.17 -20.56
N VAL A 14 -0.88 -4.88 -21.71
CA VAL A 14 -0.10 -3.64 -21.84
C VAL A 14 -0.98 -2.41 -21.71
N ARG A 15 -2.21 -2.46 -22.21
CA ARG A 15 -3.17 -1.36 -22.06
C ARG A 15 -3.50 -1.13 -20.60
N VAL A 16 -3.78 -2.21 -19.86
CA VAL A 16 -4.09 -2.12 -18.44
C VAL A 16 -2.89 -1.56 -17.64
N GLU A 17 -1.69 -2.01 -17.96
CA GLU A 17 -0.48 -1.47 -17.32
C GLU A 17 -0.35 0.04 -17.55
N GLY A 18 -0.65 0.49 -18.77
CA GLY A 18 -0.64 1.92 -19.09
C GLY A 18 -1.67 2.70 -18.28
N GLU A 19 -2.86 2.14 -18.12
CA GLU A 19 -3.91 2.76 -17.31
C GLU A 19 -3.51 2.84 -15.83
N ILE A 20 -2.90 1.78 -15.32
CA ILE A 20 -2.39 1.77 -13.94
C ILE A 20 -1.34 2.86 -13.75
N LYS A 21 -0.43 3.00 -14.70
CA LYS A 21 0.62 4.02 -14.63
C LYS A 21 0.02 5.43 -14.57
N LEU A 22 -0.98 5.69 -15.41
CA LEU A 22 -1.66 6.99 -15.41
C LEU A 22 -2.35 7.27 -14.08
N LEU A 23 -3.01 6.26 -13.52
CA LEU A 23 -3.67 6.39 -12.22
C LEU A 23 -2.67 6.62 -11.09
N GLN A 24 -1.50 6.01 -11.16
CA GLN A 24 -0.43 6.24 -10.19
C GLN A 24 0.07 7.69 -10.25
N GLU A 25 0.18 8.25 -11.46
CA GLU A 25 0.56 9.63 -11.64
C GLU A 25 -0.51 10.58 -11.10
N ASP A 26 -1.78 10.27 -11.34
CA ASP A 26 -2.90 11.03 -10.79
C ASP A 26 -2.88 11.03 -9.27
N LYS A 27 -2.55 9.89 -8.68
CA LYS A 27 -2.44 9.76 -7.23
C LYS A 27 -1.34 10.65 -6.67
N LYS A 28 -0.19 10.71 -7.33
CA LYS A 28 0.92 11.59 -6.93
C LYS A 28 0.50 13.06 -7.01
N GLN A 29 -0.19 13.44 -8.07
CA GLN A 29 -0.66 14.81 -8.23
C GLN A 29 -1.66 15.18 -7.16
N LEU A 30 -2.57 14.27 -6.83
CA LEU A 30 -3.54 14.49 -5.76
C LEU A 30 -2.85 14.74 -4.42
N LEU A 31 -1.85 13.94 -4.08
CA LEU A 31 -1.10 14.14 -2.84
C LEU A 31 -0.35 15.47 -2.84
N ALA A 32 0.20 15.85 -3.99
CA ALA A 32 0.91 17.13 -4.13
C ALA A 32 -0.02 18.32 -3.90
N GLU A 33 -1.28 18.22 -4.32
CA GLU A 33 -2.27 19.29 -4.10
C GLU A 33 -2.53 19.55 -2.62
N PHE A 34 -2.41 18.53 -1.79
CA PHE A 34 -2.74 18.62 -0.38
C PHE A 34 -1.53 18.79 0.54
N LYS A 35 -0.32 18.74 0.02
CA LYS A 35 0.88 18.77 0.86
C LYS A 35 1.01 20.04 1.73
N ASP A 36 0.44 21.16 1.27
CA ASP A 36 0.47 22.41 2.03
C ASP A 36 -0.68 22.53 3.03
N LYS A 37 -1.65 21.63 2.93
CA LYS A 37 -2.86 21.66 3.77
C LYS A 37 -2.79 20.67 4.92
N LEU A 38 -2.06 19.58 4.74
CA LEU A 38 -1.92 18.55 5.78
C LEU A 38 -0.63 17.76 5.58
N ASP A 39 -0.25 17.01 6.61
CA ASP A 39 0.92 16.14 6.54
C ASP A 39 0.58 14.87 5.73
N VAL A 40 1.03 14.84 4.48
CA VAL A 40 0.76 13.73 3.58
C VAL A 40 1.38 12.43 4.08
N LYS A 41 2.57 12.49 4.71
CA LYS A 41 3.22 11.29 5.26
C LYS A 41 2.38 10.69 6.39
N ALA A 42 1.86 11.55 7.27
CA ALA A 42 0.99 11.11 8.35
C ALA A 42 -0.30 10.51 7.81
N PHE A 43 -0.88 11.13 6.78
CA PHE A 43 -2.05 10.60 6.12
C PHE A 43 -1.81 9.19 5.55
N LEU A 44 -0.71 9.00 4.82
CA LEU A 44 -0.39 7.70 4.22
C LEU A 44 -0.14 6.63 5.29
N ALA A 45 0.52 7.00 6.38
CA ALA A 45 0.75 6.08 7.50
C ALA A 45 -0.57 5.69 8.15
N ALA A 46 -1.43 6.66 8.41
CA ALA A 46 -2.75 6.41 9.02
C ALA A 46 -3.61 5.53 8.12
N LEU A 47 -3.58 5.78 6.82
CA LEU A 47 -4.33 4.98 5.85
C LEU A 47 -3.85 3.52 5.85
N ARG A 48 -2.53 3.31 5.91
CA ARG A 48 -1.95 1.98 5.98
C ARG A 48 -2.42 1.25 7.25
N ILE A 49 -2.38 1.93 8.37
CA ILE A 49 -2.83 1.37 9.65
C ILE A 49 -4.32 1.02 9.59
N ALA A 50 -5.14 1.92 9.06
CA ALA A 50 -6.58 1.69 8.94
C ALA A 50 -6.89 0.47 8.06
N ARG A 51 -6.16 0.31 6.95
CA ARG A 51 -6.33 -0.83 6.06
C ARG A 51 -5.94 -2.14 6.74
N ILE A 52 -4.86 -2.12 7.51
CA ILE A 52 -4.42 -3.29 8.26
C ILE A 52 -5.48 -3.68 9.29
N LYS A 53 -5.98 -2.72 10.05
CA LYS A 53 -7.02 -2.97 11.06
C LYS A 53 -8.30 -3.53 10.43
N SER A 54 -8.67 -3.03 9.27
CA SER A 54 -9.84 -3.52 8.55
C SER A 54 -9.70 -4.98 8.14
N LYS A 55 -8.49 -5.41 7.79
CA LYS A 55 -8.22 -6.81 7.39
C LYS A 55 -8.10 -7.75 8.58
N LEU A 56 -7.94 -7.23 9.79
CA LEU A 56 -7.67 -8.03 10.98
C LEU A 56 -8.90 -8.35 11.81
N ASN A 57 -10.10 -8.17 11.26
CA ASN A 57 -11.34 -8.39 12.00
C ASN A 57 -11.47 -9.81 12.56
N ASP A 58 -10.84 -10.79 11.91
CA ASP A 58 -10.91 -12.20 12.32
C ASP A 58 -9.66 -12.67 13.08
N THR A 59 -8.75 -11.75 13.41
CA THR A 59 -7.49 -12.07 14.07
C THR A 59 -7.59 -11.77 15.56
N SER A 60 -6.93 -12.57 16.39
CA SER A 60 -6.84 -12.33 17.83
C SER A 60 -6.07 -11.03 18.09
N GLU A 61 -6.76 -10.05 18.65
CA GLU A 61 -6.14 -8.76 18.97
C GLU A 61 -5.05 -8.89 20.02
N ALA A 62 -5.25 -9.76 21.03
CA ALA A 62 -4.27 -9.96 22.09
C ALA A 62 -2.96 -10.52 21.53
N GLU A 63 -3.05 -11.53 20.66
CA GLU A 63 -1.87 -12.12 20.04
C GLU A 63 -1.19 -11.14 19.11
N LEU A 64 -1.96 -10.39 18.31
CA LEU A 64 -1.43 -9.38 17.42
C LEU A 64 -0.66 -8.31 18.19
N GLU A 65 -1.23 -7.79 19.28
CA GLU A 65 -0.59 -6.77 20.09
C GLU A 65 0.69 -7.28 20.75
N SER A 66 0.67 -8.53 21.20
CA SER A 66 1.86 -9.15 21.80
C SER A 66 3.01 -9.25 20.82
N ILE A 67 2.73 -9.76 19.61
CA ILE A 67 3.75 -9.89 18.56
C ILE A 67 4.23 -8.51 18.10
N LEU A 68 3.32 -7.59 17.90
CA LEU A 68 3.64 -6.24 17.46
C LEU A 68 4.54 -5.54 18.48
N GLY A 69 4.24 -5.69 19.78
CA GLY A 69 5.05 -5.12 20.83
C GLY A 69 6.48 -5.64 20.83
N GLU A 70 6.65 -6.96 20.62
CA GLU A 70 7.98 -7.55 20.52
C GLU A 70 8.75 -7.01 19.31
N LEU A 71 8.09 -6.94 18.15
CA LEU A 71 8.73 -6.42 16.95
C LEU A 71 9.12 -4.96 17.07
N GLU A 72 8.26 -4.15 17.67
CA GLU A 72 8.55 -2.72 17.90
C GLU A 72 9.74 -2.57 18.83
N GLY A 73 9.82 -3.40 19.89
CA GLY A 73 10.95 -3.41 20.78
C GLY A 73 12.25 -3.76 20.08
N MET A 74 12.22 -4.77 19.21
CA MET A 74 13.39 -5.19 18.42
C MET A 74 13.85 -4.09 17.48
N LEU A 75 12.92 -3.45 16.79
CA LEU A 75 13.24 -2.37 15.84
C LEU A 75 13.76 -1.13 16.56
N SER A 76 13.25 -0.85 17.75
CA SER A 76 13.75 0.26 18.57
C SER A 76 15.20 0.04 18.98
N ILE A 77 15.57 -1.20 19.35
CA ILE A 77 16.93 -1.55 19.72
C ILE A 77 17.87 -1.38 18.52
N GLU A 78 17.45 -1.85 17.36
CA GLU A 78 18.24 -1.69 16.13
C GLU A 78 18.39 -0.21 15.76
N HIS A 79 17.37 0.57 15.98
CA HIS A 79 17.38 1.99 15.63
C HIS A 79 18.31 2.81 16.54
N ILE A 80 18.49 2.38 17.77
CA ILE A 80 19.36 3.05 18.73
C ILE A 80 20.83 2.80 18.41
N GLU A 81 21.14 1.65 17.85
CA GLU A 81 22.48 1.32 17.43
C GLU A 81 22.89 2.02 16.11
#